data_285ac76cb1e83a422f4a19d7c319a55e
#
_entry.id   285ac76cb1e83a422f4a19d7c319a55e
#
_cell.length_a   1.000
_cell.length_b   1.000
_cell.length_c   1.000
_cell.angle_alpha   90.00
_cell.angle_beta   90.00
_cell.angle_gamma   90.00
#
_symmetry.space_group_name_H-M   'P 1'
#
loop_
_entity.id
_entity.type
_entity.pdbx_description
1 polymer ?
#
loop_
_entity_poly.entity_id
_entity_poly.type
_entity_poly.pdbx_seq_one_letter_code
_entity_poly.pdbx_strand_id
1 'polypeptide(L)'
;MRRVRTAVAVLALAGATLGTAASTAGAAPAEAARATAVCPTGWGSGAKGGATSGADHLEDIRAARHDCYDRIVFDVPGGGSRIGYHVQYVDRLYADPSGKYIPVAGGAILEIRIGAWSYDVERGVPTYPGKVGKALPGVNVSGYRTFRDTRFGGTFEGQTQVGLGVRARLPFRVTRLNDRVVVDVAHSWTS
;
A
#
# COMPACT_ATOMS: atom_id res chain seq x y z
N MET A 1 -49.78 7.25 -37.86
CA MET A 1 -50.84 8.19 -38.33
C MET A 1 -51.19 9.15 -37.23
N ARG A 2 -51.41 10.39 -37.63
CA ARG A 2 -51.88 11.58 -36.93
C ARG A 2 -50.82 12.49 -36.29
N ARG A 3 -50.51 13.46 -37.14
CA ARG A 3 -49.94 14.77 -36.76
C ARG A 3 -51.08 15.64 -36.18
N VAL A 4 -50.76 16.44 -35.16
CA VAL A 4 -51.50 17.66 -34.88
C VAL A 4 -50.52 18.79 -34.65
N ARG A 5 -50.54 19.76 -35.54
CA ARG A 5 -49.96 21.09 -35.45
C ARG A 5 -51.01 21.99 -34.82
N THR A 6 -50.62 22.87 -33.92
CA THR A 6 -51.35 24.14 -33.73
C THR A 6 -50.38 25.22 -33.26
N ALA A 7 -50.55 26.33 -33.85
CA ALA A 7 -49.89 27.52 -34.09
C ALA A 7 -50.10 28.62 -33.01
N VAL A 8 -49.10 29.46 -32.84
CA VAL A 8 -49.06 30.95 -32.78
C VAL A 8 -49.99 31.69 -31.81
N ALA A 9 -49.32 32.44 -30.88
CA ALA A 9 -49.72 33.82 -30.63
C ALA A 9 -48.53 34.63 -30.13
N VAL A 10 -48.21 35.66 -30.87
CA VAL A 10 -47.26 36.75 -30.58
C VAL A 10 -48.00 37.80 -29.74
N LEU A 11 -47.40 38.23 -28.67
CA LEU A 11 -47.77 39.52 -28.03
C LEU A 11 -46.46 40.24 -27.60
N ALA A 12 -46.18 41.30 -28.35
CA ALA A 12 -45.15 42.26 -28.01
C ALA A 12 -45.71 43.29 -27.01
N LEU A 13 -45.01 43.54 -25.93
CA LEU A 13 -45.20 44.73 -25.12
C LEU A 13 -43.83 45.29 -24.73
N ALA A 14 -43.58 46.46 -25.26
CA ALA A 14 -42.44 47.31 -24.93
C ALA A 14 -42.66 47.95 -23.54
N GLY A 15 -41.62 47.89 -22.71
CA GLY A 15 -41.59 48.55 -21.41
C GLY A 15 -40.15 48.91 -21.02
N ALA A 16 -39.94 50.20 -20.79
CA ALA A 16 -38.66 50.90 -20.69
C ALA A 16 -37.77 50.48 -19.52
N THR A 17 -36.55 50.45 -19.80
CA THR A 17 -35.27 50.56 -19.06
C THR A 17 -35.28 51.22 -17.70
N LEU A 18 -34.72 50.54 -16.74
CA LEU A 18 -33.94 51.13 -15.64
C LEU A 18 -32.72 50.21 -15.41
N GLY A 19 -31.56 50.74 -15.77
CA GLY A 19 -30.29 50.06 -15.62
C GLY A 19 -29.89 49.97 -14.15
N THR A 20 -29.77 48.77 -13.67
CA THR A 20 -28.99 48.48 -12.47
C THR A 20 -27.74 47.73 -12.90
N ALA A 21 -26.61 48.41 -12.78
CA ALA A 21 -25.31 47.77 -12.93
C ALA A 21 -25.13 46.75 -11.83
N ALA A 22 -25.36 45.47 -12.14
CA ALA A 22 -24.95 44.37 -11.28
C ALA A 22 -23.43 44.21 -11.39
N SER A 23 -22.72 44.66 -10.38
CA SER A 23 -21.31 44.35 -10.16
C SER A 23 -21.18 42.85 -10.00
N THR A 24 -20.73 42.15 -11.00
CA THR A 24 -20.28 40.78 -10.87
C THR A 24 -19.01 40.76 -10.02
N ALA A 25 -19.17 40.55 -8.70
CA ALA A 25 -18.07 40.17 -7.85
C ALA A 25 -17.55 38.83 -8.39
N GLY A 26 -16.45 38.90 -9.13
CA GLY A 26 -15.72 37.70 -9.52
C GLY A 26 -15.26 36.96 -8.26
N ALA A 27 -15.92 35.85 -7.98
CA ALA A 27 -15.41 34.89 -6.99
C ALA A 27 -14.09 34.35 -7.56
N ALA A 28 -12.97 34.83 -7.02
CA ALA A 28 -11.68 34.21 -7.26
C ALA A 28 -11.79 32.72 -6.83
N PRO A 29 -11.32 31.78 -7.66
CA PRO A 29 -11.29 30.38 -7.21
C PRO A 29 -10.45 30.34 -5.94
N ALA A 30 -11.08 29.91 -4.85
CA ALA A 30 -10.37 29.59 -3.62
C ALA A 30 -9.43 28.44 -3.96
N GLU A 31 -8.17 28.75 -4.20
CA GLU A 31 -7.09 27.80 -4.30
C GLU A 31 -7.03 27.12 -2.92
N ALA A 32 -7.65 25.92 -2.84
CA ALA A 32 -7.62 25.12 -1.64
C ALA A 32 -6.15 24.84 -1.36
N ALA A 33 -5.59 25.58 -0.40
CA ALA A 33 -4.25 25.33 0.11
C ALA A 33 -4.22 23.86 0.53
N ARG A 34 -3.57 23.02 -0.29
CA ARG A 34 -3.25 21.66 0.12
C ARG A 34 -2.40 21.81 1.36
N ALA A 35 -3.00 21.53 2.51
CA ALA A 35 -2.26 21.39 3.74
C ALA A 35 -1.15 20.36 3.46
N THR A 36 0.10 20.80 3.48
CA THR A 36 1.25 19.91 3.37
C THR A 36 1.15 18.95 4.54
N ALA A 37 0.76 17.72 4.25
CA ALA A 37 0.65 16.69 5.27
C ALA A 37 2.03 16.54 5.93
N VAL A 38 2.10 16.83 7.22
CA VAL A 38 3.32 16.60 8.00
C VAL A 38 3.53 15.10 8.04
N CYS A 39 4.60 14.65 7.42
CA CYS A 39 4.90 13.23 7.36
C CYS A 39 5.33 12.71 8.73
N PRO A 40 4.83 11.55 9.18
CA PRO A 40 5.14 11.01 10.49
C PRO A 40 6.64 10.71 10.61
N THR A 41 7.25 11.16 11.69
CA THR A 41 8.64 10.95 12.06
C THR A 41 8.78 10.05 13.28
N GLY A 42 9.98 9.61 13.57
CA GLY A 42 10.27 8.83 14.79
C GLY A 42 10.11 7.33 14.66
N TRP A 43 9.88 6.79 13.44
CA TRP A 43 9.76 5.34 13.25
C TRP A 43 11.09 4.59 13.41
N GLY A 44 12.20 5.22 13.09
CA GLY A 44 13.52 4.60 13.12
C GLY A 44 13.69 3.47 12.09
N SER A 45 14.91 2.97 11.93
CA SER A 45 15.26 1.88 11.01
C SER A 45 15.79 0.62 11.72
N GLY A 46 15.66 0.54 13.04
CA GLY A 46 15.99 -0.64 13.84
C GLY A 46 15.01 -1.78 13.61
N ALA A 47 15.44 -3.00 13.90
CA ALA A 47 14.59 -4.20 13.81
C ALA A 47 13.32 -4.05 14.65
N LYS A 48 12.21 -4.60 14.14
CA LYS A 48 10.92 -4.63 14.81
C LYS A 48 10.38 -6.05 14.81
N GLY A 49 9.93 -6.51 15.97
CA GLY A 49 9.37 -7.84 16.12
C GLY A 49 8.18 -7.85 17.07
N GLY A 50 7.32 -8.80 16.87
CA GLY A 50 6.20 -9.09 17.75
C GLY A 50 6.06 -10.60 17.90
N ALA A 51 5.72 -11.06 19.12
CA ALA A 51 5.63 -12.48 19.45
C ALA A 51 4.76 -13.24 18.46
N THR A 52 5.16 -14.44 18.16
CA THR A 52 4.62 -15.31 17.14
C THR A 52 3.64 -16.32 17.69
N SER A 53 2.50 -16.47 17.05
CA SER A 53 1.80 -17.74 16.98
C SER A 53 1.41 -17.91 15.52
N GLY A 54 2.14 -18.72 14.80
CA GLY A 54 1.84 -18.93 13.38
C GLY A 54 1.11 -20.27 13.23
N ALA A 55 -0.21 -20.22 13.20
CA ALA A 55 -1.04 -21.35 12.78
C ALA A 55 -1.88 -21.01 11.55
N ASP A 56 -1.93 -19.75 11.19
CA ASP A 56 -2.82 -19.25 10.14
C ASP A 56 -2.12 -19.16 8.79
N HIS A 57 -2.88 -18.91 7.74
CA HIS A 57 -2.38 -18.90 6.38
C HIS A 57 -2.29 -17.49 5.82
N LEU A 58 -1.17 -17.18 5.20
CA LEU A 58 -1.01 -16.00 4.36
C LEU A 58 -1.78 -16.22 3.07
N GLU A 59 -2.77 -15.36 2.80
CA GLU A 59 -3.60 -15.48 1.62
C GLU A 59 -3.31 -14.41 0.57
N ASP A 60 -2.93 -13.19 1.00
CA ASP A 60 -2.65 -12.10 0.08
C ASP A 60 -1.52 -11.19 0.57
N ILE A 61 -0.77 -10.65 -0.41
CA ILE A 61 0.19 -9.56 -0.19
C ILE A 61 -0.12 -8.47 -1.19
N ARG A 62 -0.31 -7.26 -0.72
CA ARG A 62 -0.60 -6.10 -1.55
C ARG A 62 0.20 -4.88 -1.13
N ALA A 63 0.38 -3.96 -2.05
CA ALA A 63 1.11 -2.71 -1.81
C ALA A 63 0.25 -1.49 -2.14
N ALA A 64 0.54 -0.36 -1.48
CA ALA A 64 -0.13 0.91 -1.68
C ALA A 64 0.85 2.08 -1.54
N ARG A 65 0.60 3.15 -2.31
CA ARG A 65 1.33 4.42 -2.22
C ARG A 65 0.58 5.39 -1.33
N HIS A 66 1.30 6.09 -0.48
CA HIS A 66 0.81 7.20 0.33
C HIS A 66 1.73 8.42 0.17
N ASP A 67 1.29 9.58 0.57
CA ASP A 67 2.06 10.83 0.40
C ASP A 67 3.40 10.81 1.13
N CYS A 68 3.48 10.14 2.29
CA CYS A 68 4.64 10.12 3.17
C CYS A 68 5.41 8.80 3.23
N TYR A 69 4.82 7.71 2.76
CA TYR A 69 5.37 6.36 2.84
C TYR A 69 4.79 5.45 1.77
N ASP A 70 5.48 4.39 1.47
CA ASP A 70 4.93 3.26 0.74
C ASP A 70 4.56 2.16 1.73
N ARG A 71 3.49 1.41 1.45
CA ARG A 71 2.91 0.39 2.32
C ARG A 71 2.91 -0.97 1.66
N ILE A 72 3.25 -2.00 2.42
CA ILE A 72 2.97 -3.41 2.06
C ILE A 72 2.14 -4.04 3.17
N VAL A 73 1.15 -4.84 2.79
CA VAL A 73 0.18 -5.47 3.69
C VAL A 73 0.20 -6.96 3.45
N PHE A 74 0.21 -7.72 4.51
CA PHE A 74 0.13 -9.17 4.54
C PHE A 74 -1.20 -9.56 5.18
N ASP A 75 -2.11 -10.15 4.42
CA ASP A 75 -3.41 -10.59 4.91
C ASP A 75 -3.34 -12.05 5.37
N VAL A 76 -3.71 -12.27 6.62
CA VAL A 76 -3.66 -13.55 7.32
C VAL A 76 -5.00 -13.76 8.03
N PRO A 77 -6.06 -14.14 7.30
CA PRO A 77 -7.39 -14.34 7.86
C PRO A 77 -7.38 -15.36 9.00
N GLY A 78 -8.07 -15.05 10.08
CA GLY A 78 -8.08 -15.87 11.31
C GLY A 78 -6.93 -15.62 12.27
N GLY A 79 -5.85 -14.94 11.84
CA GLY A 79 -4.68 -14.67 12.68
C GLY A 79 -4.93 -13.65 13.80
N GLY A 80 -5.96 -12.84 13.65
CA GLY A 80 -6.36 -11.82 14.62
C GLY A 80 -5.22 -10.84 14.92
N SER A 81 -5.09 -10.43 16.17
CA SER A 81 -4.02 -9.55 16.65
C SER A 81 -2.74 -10.29 17.08
N ARG A 82 -2.68 -11.62 16.88
CA ARG A 82 -1.57 -12.47 17.36
C ARG A 82 -0.56 -12.83 16.27
N ILE A 83 -0.76 -12.38 15.04
CA ILE A 83 0.14 -12.66 13.92
C ILE A 83 1.55 -12.21 14.28
N GLY A 84 2.49 -13.16 14.31
CA GLY A 84 3.89 -12.88 14.56
C GLY A 84 4.54 -12.15 13.39
N TYR A 85 5.56 -11.36 13.68
CA TYR A 85 6.38 -10.76 12.65
C TYR A 85 7.79 -10.47 13.15
N HIS A 86 8.72 -10.44 12.20
CA HIS A 86 10.06 -9.89 12.40
C HIS A 86 10.46 -9.13 11.13
N VAL A 87 10.84 -7.88 11.29
CA VAL A 87 11.18 -6.98 10.16
C VAL A 87 12.49 -6.27 10.47
N GLN A 88 13.46 -6.41 9.58
CA GLN A 88 14.78 -5.83 9.75
C GLN A 88 15.47 -5.53 8.41
N TYR A 89 16.40 -4.60 8.41
CA TYR A 89 17.32 -4.42 7.30
C TYR A 89 18.42 -5.47 7.33
N VAL A 90 18.67 -6.07 6.15
CA VAL A 90 19.74 -7.06 5.95
C VAL A 90 20.63 -6.65 4.76
N ASP A 91 21.89 -7.07 4.78
CA ASP A 91 22.81 -6.81 3.67
C ASP A 91 22.49 -7.71 2.45
N ARG A 92 22.02 -8.92 2.70
CA ARG A 92 21.68 -9.91 1.71
C ARG A 92 20.49 -10.75 2.14
N LEU A 93 19.64 -11.12 1.19
CA LEU A 93 18.54 -12.04 1.44
C LEU A 93 18.96 -13.46 1.09
N TYR A 94 18.69 -14.40 1.99
CA TYR A 94 18.89 -15.83 1.78
C TYR A 94 17.58 -16.57 2.05
N ALA A 95 17.22 -17.49 1.16
CA ALA A 95 16.01 -18.29 1.31
C ALA A 95 16.15 -19.30 2.44
N ASP A 96 15.15 -19.37 3.30
CA ASP A 96 15.03 -20.43 4.30
C ASP A 96 14.37 -21.69 3.69
N PRO A 97 14.77 -22.91 4.11
CA PRO A 97 15.97 -23.26 4.89
C PRO A 97 17.22 -23.47 4.02
N SER A 98 17.13 -23.25 2.70
CA SER A 98 18.16 -23.64 1.74
C SER A 98 19.43 -22.81 1.82
N GLY A 99 19.40 -21.62 2.42
CA GLY A 99 20.51 -20.67 2.44
C GLY A 99 20.87 -20.11 1.05
N LYS A 100 20.03 -20.34 0.03
CA LYS A 100 20.28 -19.84 -1.32
C LYS A 100 20.12 -18.32 -1.38
N TYR A 101 21.13 -17.65 -1.92
CA TYR A 101 21.09 -16.21 -2.11
C TYR A 101 19.97 -15.80 -3.09
N ILE A 102 19.20 -14.77 -2.68
CA ILE A 102 18.15 -14.16 -3.49
C ILE A 102 18.55 -12.71 -3.77
N PRO A 103 18.85 -12.34 -5.03
CA PRO A 103 19.12 -10.95 -5.36
C PRO A 103 17.86 -10.10 -5.23
N VAL A 104 17.97 -8.97 -4.53
CA VAL A 104 16.92 -7.98 -4.35
C VAL A 104 17.45 -6.63 -4.80
N ALA A 105 16.76 -5.98 -5.75
CA ALA A 105 17.16 -4.68 -6.26
C ALA A 105 16.76 -3.55 -5.30
N GLY A 106 17.62 -2.51 -5.23
CA GLY A 106 17.40 -1.34 -4.37
C GLY A 106 18.69 -0.90 -3.68
N GLY A 107 18.60 0.18 -2.91
CA GLY A 107 19.72 0.68 -2.10
C GLY A 107 19.79 0.07 -0.70
N ALA A 108 18.74 -0.66 -0.27
CA ALA A 108 18.71 -1.44 0.96
C ALA A 108 17.64 -2.54 0.84
N ILE A 109 17.78 -3.58 1.66
CA ILE A 109 16.86 -4.73 1.68
C ILE A 109 16.21 -4.79 3.05
N LEU A 110 14.88 -4.71 3.08
CA LEU A 110 14.08 -4.96 4.27
C LEU A 110 13.59 -6.42 4.21
N GLU A 111 14.12 -7.26 5.08
CA GLU A 111 13.62 -8.61 5.28
C GLU A 111 12.38 -8.55 6.15
N ILE A 112 11.30 -9.19 5.72
CA ILE A 112 10.02 -9.27 6.40
C ILE A 112 9.69 -10.75 6.60
N ARG A 113 9.51 -11.15 7.84
CA ARG A 113 9.04 -12.49 8.23
C ARG A 113 7.68 -12.35 8.88
N ILE A 114 6.70 -13.06 8.38
CA ILE A 114 5.34 -13.10 8.89
C ILE A 114 5.07 -14.49 9.44
N GLY A 115 4.57 -14.58 10.66
CA GLY A 115 4.19 -15.84 11.32
C GLY A 115 2.90 -16.41 10.74
N ALA A 116 2.98 -16.85 9.49
CA ALA A 116 1.90 -17.48 8.76
C ALA A 116 2.48 -18.36 7.65
N TRP A 117 1.80 -19.48 7.35
CA TRP A 117 2.14 -20.37 6.25
C TRP A 117 1.65 -19.78 4.93
N SER A 118 2.41 -19.90 3.84
CA SER A 118 1.93 -19.57 2.49
C SER A 118 1.27 -20.74 1.76
N TYR A 119 0.98 -21.82 2.49
CA TYR A 119 0.31 -22.99 1.98
C TYR A 119 -0.49 -23.67 3.11
N ASP A 120 -1.54 -24.37 2.72
CA ASP A 120 -2.31 -25.24 3.62
C ASP A 120 -1.45 -26.46 3.96
N VAL A 121 -1.09 -26.60 5.22
CA VAL A 121 -0.20 -27.67 5.72
C VAL A 121 -0.82 -29.06 5.57
N GLU A 122 -2.15 -29.17 5.70
CA GLU A 122 -2.85 -30.46 5.62
C GLU A 122 -3.03 -30.91 4.16
N ARG A 123 -3.31 -29.98 3.27
CA ARG A 123 -3.58 -30.25 1.86
C ARG A 123 -2.37 -30.11 0.95
N GLY A 124 -1.31 -29.45 1.43
CA GLY A 124 -0.11 -29.18 0.64
C GLY A 124 -0.34 -28.21 -0.53
N VAL A 125 -1.43 -27.42 -0.51
CA VAL A 125 -1.77 -26.47 -1.57
C VAL A 125 -1.36 -25.05 -1.19
N PRO A 126 -0.80 -24.26 -2.12
CA PRO A 126 -0.48 -22.86 -1.84
C PRO A 126 -1.72 -22.03 -1.50
N THR A 127 -1.67 -21.29 -0.40
CA THR A 127 -2.64 -20.24 -0.07
C THR A 127 -2.20 -18.89 -0.63
N TYR A 128 -0.89 -18.67 -0.71
CA TYR A 128 -0.28 -17.57 -1.46
C TYR A 128 0.71 -18.14 -2.48
N PRO A 129 0.56 -17.91 -3.79
CA PRO A 129 1.28 -18.63 -4.84
C PRO A 129 2.71 -18.10 -5.10
N GLY A 130 3.40 -17.64 -4.06
CA GLY A 130 4.78 -17.16 -4.12
C GLY A 130 5.76 -18.25 -4.54
N LYS A 131 6.75 -17.88 -5.36
CA LYS A 131 7.85 -18.77 -5.78
C LYS A 131 9.18 -18.18 -5.32
N VAL A 132 9.99 -18.98 -4.61
CA VAL A 132 11.27 -18.54 -4.03
C VAL A 132 12.14 -17.83 -5.08
N GLY A 133 12.62 -16.66 -4.74
CA GLY A 133 13.45 -15.80 -5.58
C GLY A 133 12.69 -15.03 -6.67
N LYS A 134 11.39 -15.21 -6.81
CA LYS A 134 10.57 -14.46 -7.78
C LYS A 134 9.88 -13.27 -7.11
N ALA A 135 9.46 -12.30 -7.92
CA ALA A 135 8.63 -11.20 -7.47
C ALA A 135 7.34 -11.73 -6.83
N LEU A 136 6.78 -10.96 -5.89
CA LEU A 136 5.53 -11.32 -5.22
C LEU A 136 4.38 -11.27 -6.22
N PRO A 137 3.60 -12.35 -6.36
CA PRO A 137 2.37 -12.35 -7.15
C PRO A 137 1.42 -11.23 -6.72
N GLY A 138 0.81 -10.53 -7.67
CA GLY A 138 -0.14 -9.46 -7.41
C GLY A 138 0.46 -8.12 -6.94
N VAL A 139 1.78 -8.05 -6.67
CA VAL A 139 2.43 -6.85 -6.16
C VAL A 139 3.28 -6.17 -7.24
N ASN A 140 2.82 -5.03 -7.71
CA ASN A 140 3.59 -4.18 -8.63
C ASN A 140 4.06 -2.91 -7.91
N VAL A 141 5.37 -2.76 -7.73
CA VAL A 141 5.98 -1.60 -7.06
C VAL A 141 6.56 -0.57 -8.05
N SER A 142 6.24 -0.69 -9.33
CA SER A 142 6.64 0.30 -10.34
C SER A 142 6.06 1.68 -10.00
N GLY A 143 6.90 2.71 -10.06
CA GLY A 143 6.49 4.07 -9.73
C GLY A 143 6.30 4.38 -8.24
N TYR A 144 6.65 3.46 -7.34
CA TYR A 144 6.69 3.73 -5.90
C TYR A 144 7.87 4.66 -5.55
N ARG A 145 7.70 5.52 -4.54
CA ARG A 145 8.75 6.46 -4.14
C ARG A 145 9.88 5.79 -3.37
N THR A 146 9.56 4.73 -2.60
CA THR A 146 10.52 4.02 -1.74
C THR A 146 10.74 2.58 -2.21
N PHE A 147 9.69 1.83 -2.53
CA PHE A 147 9.81 0.44 -2.96
C PHE A 147 10.46 0.32 -4.34
N ARG A 148 11.33 -0.69 -4.52
CA ARG A 148 12.08 -0.93 -5.76
C ARG A 148 11.91 -2.34 -6.28
N ASP A 149 11.80 -3.33 -5.38
CA ASP A 149 11.73 -4.73 -5.74
C ASP A 149 11.02 -5.52 -4.66
N THR A 150 10.47 -6.67 -5.02
CA THR A 150 9.89 -7.62 -4.06
C THR A 150 10.34 -9.02 -4.41
N ARG A 151 10.74 -9.82 -3.42
CA ARG A 151 11.14 -11.21 -3.60
C ARG A 151 10.48 -12.09 -2.57
N PHE A 152 9.89 -13.19 -3.03
CA PHE A 152 9.42 -14.23 -2.13
C PHE A 152 10.61 -15.06 -1.65
N GLY A 153 10.81 -15.13 -0.34
CA GLY A 153 11.91 -15.85 0.30
C GLY A 153 11.63 -17.33 0.52
N GLY A 154 10.36 -17.64 0.69
CA GLY A 154 9.90 -18.99 1.03
C GLY A 154 9.03 -19.02 2.29
N THR A 155 8.59 -20.21 2.64
CA THR A 155 7.92 -20.48 3.92
C THR A 155 8.61 -21.64 4.62
N PHE A 156 8.99 -21.42 5.86
CA PHE A 156 9.66 -22.43 6.69
C PHE A 156 9.27 -22.25 8.16
N GLU A 157 9.01 -23.34 8.88
CA GLU A 157 8.65 -23.36 10.31
C GLU A 157 7.52 -22.36 10.68
N GLY A 158 6.47 -22.29 9.86
CA GLY A 158 5.34 -21.42 10.12
C GLY A 158 5.58 -19.95 9.84
N GLN A 159 6.66 -19.61 9.17
CA GLN A 159 6.98 -18.23 8.82
C GLN A 159 7.14 -18.08 7.31
N THR A 160 6.51 -17.08 6.73
CA THR A 160 6.72 -16.68 5.35
C THR A 160 7.70 -15.51 5.30
N GLN A 161 8.76 -15.68 4.50
CA GLN A 161 9.83 -14.71 4.30
C GLN A 161 9.63 -13.93 3.01
N VAL A 162 9.82 -12.61 3.08
CA VAL A 162 9.79 -11.69 1.94
C VAL A 162 10.98 -10.74 2.01
N GLY A 163 11.64 -10.52 0.88
CA GLY A 163 12.60 -9.44 0.69
C GLY A 163 11.96 -8.26 -0.02
N LEU A 164 11.94 -7.11 0.63
CA LEU A 164 11.49 -5.84 0.06
C LEU A 164 12.70 -4.97 -0.24
N GLY A 165 12.99 -4.78 -1.52
CA GLY A 165 13.99 -3.83 -1.96
C GLY A 165 13.48 -2.40 -1.83
N VAL A 166 14.23 -1.55 -1.15
CA VAL A 166 13.86 -0.15 -0.95
C VAL A 166 14.99 0.77 -1.43
N ARG A 167 14.65 2.02 -1.71
CA ARG A 167 15.56 3.02 -2.26
C ARG A 167 16.82 3.27 -1.40
N ALA A 168 16.64 3.24 -0.09
CA ALA A 168 17.69 3.43 0.91
C ALA A 168 17.22 2.85 2.24
N ARG A 169 18.13 2.73 3.23
CA ARG A 169 17.76 2.39 4.61
C ARG A 169 16.99 3.55 5.23
N LEU A 170 15.66 3.48 5.17
CA LEU A 170 14.72 4.51 5.61
C LEU A 170 13.98 4.06 6.87
N PRO A 171 13.38 5.01 7.63
CA PRO A 171 12.53 4.67 8.75
C PRO A 171 11.34 3.82 8.30
N PHE A 172 10.96 2.86 9.13
CA PHE A 172 9.77 2.05 8.88
C PHE A 172 9.02 1.79 10.18
N ARG A 173 7.73 1.48 10.05
CA ARG A 173 6.92 0.98 11.16
C ARG A 173 6.21 -0.29 10.75
N VAL A 174 5.88 -1.11 11.76
CA VAL A 174 5.04 -2.28 11.61
C VAL A 174 3.82 -2.13 12.49
N THR A 175 2.65 -2.37 11.94
CA THR A 175 1.38 -2.31 12.67
C THR A 175 0.66 -3.63 12.49
N ARG A 176 0.31 -4.30 13.59
CA ARG A 176 -0.63 -5.41 13.55
C ARG A 176 -2.04 -4.84 13.63
N LEU A 177 -2.85 -5.22 12.67
CA LEU A 177 -4.29 -5.01 12.67
C LEU A 177 -4.95 -6.37 12.80
N ASN A 178 -6.29 -6.38 12.96
CA ASN A 178 -6.99 -7.66 12.93
C ASN A 178 -6.77 -8.34 11.57
N ASP A 179 -6.29 -9.58 11.60
CA ASP A 179 -6.04 -10.44 10.43
C ASP A 179 -5.00 -9.91 9.43
N ARG A 180 -4.11 -8.98 9.83
CA ARG A 180 -3.07 -8.48 8.92
C ARG A 180 -1.86 -7.85 9.62
N VAL A 181 -0.74 -7.89 8.94
CA VAL A 181 0.45 -7.14 9.28
C VAL A 181 0.70 -6.09 8.20
N VAL A 182 0.92 -4.86 8.62
CA VAL A 182 1.17 -3.70 7.75
C VAL A 182 2.58 -3.19 8.00
N VAL A 183 3.37 -3.05 6.93
CA VAL A 183 4.70 -2.44 6.99
C VAL A 183 4.70 -1.18 6.13
N ASP A 184 4.97 -0.04 6.76
CA ASP A 184 5.11 1.25 6.11
C ASP A 184 6.59 1.65 6.11
N VAL A 185 7.12 2.04 4.96
CA VAL A 185 8.47 2.57 4.83
C VAL A 185 8.40 4.02 4.39
N ALA A 186 8.92 4.91 5.21
CA ALA A 186 8.89 6.36 4.97
C ALA A 186 9.64 6.75 3.68
N HIS A 187 9.24 7.89 3.10
CA HIS A 187 9.94 8.42 1.95
C HIS A 187 11.23 9.17 2.33
N SER A 188 11.38 9.57 3.58
CA SER A 188 12.57 10.30 4.06
C SER A 188 12.80 10.05 5.56
N TRP A 189 13.97 10.41 6.04
CA TRP A 189 14.32 10.43 7.47
C TRP A 189 13.72 11.62 8.20
N THR A 190 13.51 12.68 7.49
CA THR A 190 12.93 13.93 8.00
C THR A 190 11.69 14.27 7.22
N SER A 191 10.72 14.75 7.90
CA SER A 191 9.55 15.44 7.36
C SER A 191 9.85 16.91 7.26
#